data_aaf6e37cad22c81f5673a56bbc3aa116
#
_entry.id   aaf6e37cad22c81f5673a56bbc3aa116
#
_cell.length_a   1.000
_cell.length_b   1.000
_cell.length_c   1.000
_cell.angle_alpha   90.00
_cell.angle_beta   90.00
_cell.angle_gamma   90.00
#
_symmetry.space_group_name_H-M   'P 1'
#
loop_
_entity.id
_entity.type
_entity.pdbx_description
1 polymer ?
#
loop_
_entity_poly.entity_id
_entity_poly.type
_entity_poly.pdbx_seq_one_letter_code
_entity_poly.pdbx_strand_id
1 'polypeptide(L)'
;MTTFTAQDHQFMSLALRLAAQGLNTTSPNPRVGCVLVKDSQIIGQGAHLKAGEPHAEIMALRDAEQKSPEKIKAATAYVTLEPCSHFGRTPPCANALIDAGVARVVAAMQDPNPKVAGNGLKNLAAAGMVVEHGLMEAQARELNIGFVTRMKIGRAHV
;
A
#
# COMPACT_ATOMS: atom_id res chain seq x y z
N MET A 1 -0.38 -16.26 14.89
CA MET A 1 -0.65 -16.34 13.45
C MET A 1 -1.81 -15.42 13.10
N THR A 2 -1.61 -14.53 12.15
CA THR A 2 -2.65 -13.59 11.75
C THR A 2 -3.67 -14.28 10.86
N THR A 3 -4.94 -14.17 11.22
CA THR A 3 -6.04 -14.69 10.40
C THR A 3 -6.78 -13.52 9.79
N PHE A 4 -6.86 -13.49 8.47
CA PHE A 4 -7.58 -12.45 7.76
C PHE A 4 -9.03 -12.86 7.53
N THR A 5 -9.93 -11.89 7.65
CA THR A 5 -11.36 -12.11 7.46
C THR A 5 -11.74 -12.12 5.98
N ALA A 6 -12.96 -12.55 5.68
CA ALA A 6 -13.49 -12.48 4.32
C ALA A 6 -13.50 -11.03 3.81
N GLN A 7 -13.83 -10.07 4.69
CA GLN A 7 -13.81 -8.65 4.33
C GLN A 7 -12.41 -8.18 4.01
N ASP A 8 -11.41 -8.62 4.77
CA ASP A 8 -10.02 -8.29 4.49
C ASP A 8 -9.64 -8.72 3.07
N HIS A 9 -9.99 -9.95 2.69
CA HIS A 9 -9.75 -10.45 1.34
C HIS A 9 -10.47 -9.63 0.29
N GLN A 10 -11.71 -9.26 0.55
CA GLN A 10 -12.52 -8.48 -0.38
C GLN A 10 -11.90 -7.13 -0.65
N PHE A 11 -11.50 -6.41 0.39
CA PHE A 11 -10.92 -5.07 0.23
C PHE A 11 -9.53 -5.13 -0.37
N MET A 12 -8.73 -6.14 -0.02
CA MET A 12 -7.42 -6.30 -0.65
C MET A 12 -7.57 -6.66 -2.14
N SER A 13 -8.55 -7.48 -2.49
CA SER A 13 -8.85 -7.77 -3.90
C SER A 13 -9.14 -6.50 -4.68
N LEU A 14 -9.89 -5.58 -4.07
CA LEU A 14 -10.18 -4.31 -4.73
C LEU A 14 -8.91 -3.47 -4.90
N ALA A 15 -8.05 -3.43 -3.89
CA ALA A 15 -6.78 -2.72 -3.98
C ALA A 15 -5.91 -3.29 -5.11
N LEU A 16 -5.90 -4.61 -5.26
CA LEU A 16 -5.17 -5.26 -6.35
C LEU A 16 -5.75 -4.91 -7.72
N ARG A 17 -7.07 -4.79 -7.84
CA ARG A 17 -7.70 -4.37 -9.09
C ARG A 17 -7.33 -2.95 -9.45
N LEU A 18 -7.26 -2.06 -8.47
CA LEU A 18 -6.83 -0.69 -8.69
C LEU A 18 -5.40 -0.65 -9.21
N ALA A 19 -4.52 -1.43 -8.60
CA ALA A 19 -3.13 -1.54 -9.05
C ALA A 19 -3.04 -2.09 -10.47
N ALA A 20 -3.90 -3.04 -10.81
CA ALA A 20 -3.90 -3.68 -12.12
C ALA A 20 -4.26 -2.75 -13.28
N GLN A 21 -4.88 -1.60 -12.98
CA GLN A 21 -5.23 -0.62 -14.02
C GLN A 21 -4.00 -0.11 -14.78
N GLY A 22 -2.81 -0.24 -14.18
CA GLY A 22 -1.58 0.18 -14.82
C GLY A 22 -0.85 -0.88 -15.62
N LEU A 23 -1.48 -2.02 -15.92
CA LEU A 23 -0.81 -3.13 -16.59
C LEU A 23 -0.20 -2.77 -17.95
N ASN A 24 -0.79 -1.80 -18.63
CA ASN A 24 -0.32 -1.41 -19.96
C ASN A 24 0.72 -0.29 -19.92
N THR A 25 1.11 0.18 -18.74
CA THR A 25 2.14 1.22 -18.65
C THR A 25 3.51 0.58 -18.71
N THR A 26 4.49 1.34 -19.20
CA THR A 26 5.88 0.89 -19.28
C THR A 26 6.70 1.37 -18.11
N SER A 27 6.05 1.92 -17.09
CA SER A 27 6.74 2.46 -15.91
C SER A 27 7.52 1.36 -15.19
N PRO A 28 8.79 1.64 -14.81
CA PRO A 28 9.56 0.69 -14.02
C PRO A 28 9.14 0.64 -12.56
N ASN A 29 8.29 1.55 -12.11
CA ASN A 29 7.82 1.58 -10.74
C ASN A 29 6.77 0.50 -10.48
N PRO A 30 6.70 -0.01 -9.25
CA PRO A 30 5.65 -0.97 -8.93
C PRO A 30 4.27 -0.34 -9.02
N ARG A 31 3.31 -1.13 -9.42
CA ARG A 31 1.91 -0.72 -9.41
C ARG A 31 1.35 -0.98 -8.03
N VAL A 32 0.71 0.02 -7.46
CA VAL A 32 0.19 -0.05 -6.10
C VAL A 32 -1.25 0.42 -6.07
N GLY A 33 -2.07 -0.26 -5.28
CA GLY A 33 -3.44 0.15 -5.01
C GLY A 33 -3.64 0.28 -3.50
N CYS A 34 -4.51 1.20 -3.10
CA CYS A 34 -4.85 1.42 -1.70
C CYS A 34 -6.34 1.67 -1.54
N VAL A 35 -6.95 1.01 -0.55
CA VAL A 35 -8.35 1.17 -0.19
C VAL A 35 -8.43 1.51 1.29
N LEU A 36 -9.12 2.60 1.61
CA LEU A 36 -9.38 2.99 3.01
C LEU A 36 -10.79 2.60 3.37
N VAL A 37 -10.94 1.95 4.53
CA VAL A 37 -12.21 1.38 4.99
C VAL A 37 -12.50 1.82 6.41
N LYS A 38 -13.74 2.21 6.67
CA LYS A 38 -14.22 2.53 8.01
C LYS A 38 -15.61 1.92 8.16
N ASP A 39 -15.82 1.18 9.26
CA ASP A 39 -17.10 0.53 9.54
C ASP A 39 -17.59 -0.31 8.36
N SER A 40 -16.70 -1.11 7.78
CA SER A 40 -16.98 -1.99 6.65
C SER A 40 -17.35 -1.27 5.35
N GLN A 41 -17.11 0.03 5.28
CA GLN A 41 -17.40 0.84 4.10
C GLN A 41 -16.13 1.46 3.54
N ILE A 42 -16.01 1.46 2.22
CA ILE A 42 -14.91 2.10 1.53
C ILE A 42 -15.12 3.61 1.61
N ILE A 43 -14.15 4.33 2.19
CA ILE A 43 -14.20 5.78 2.31
C ILE A 43 -13.25 6.49 1.36
N GLY A 44 -12.29 5.76 0.77
CA GLY A 44 -11.38 6.33 -0.21
C GLY A 44 -10.59 5.24 -0.89
N GLN A 45 -10.15 5.51 -2.10
CA GLN A 45 -9.34 4.57 -2.86
C GLN A 45 -8.41 5.31 -3.80
N GLY A 46 -7.29 4.68 -4.13
CA GLY A 46 -6.31 5.29 -5.01
C GLY A 46 -5.37 4.25 -5.60
N ALA A 47 -4.67 4.65 -6.65
CA ALA A 47 -3.70 3.82 -7.32
C ALA A 47 -2.50 4.66 -7.75
N HIS A 48 -1.31 4.02 -7.73
CA HIS A 48 -0.10 4.59 -8.29
C HIS A 48 0.24 3.80 -9.55
N LEU A 49 0.06 4.43 -10.69
CA LEU A 49 0.18 3.77 -11.99
C LEU A 49 1.37 4.26 -12.79
N LYS A 50 1.84 5.48 -12.53
CA LYS A 50 2.94 6.11 -13.29
C LYS A 50 3.93 6.79 -12.36
N ALA A 51 5.19 6.78 -12.76
CA ALA A 51 6.23 7.53 -12.04
C ALA A 51 5.88 9.02 -12.03
N GLY A 52 6.19 9.68 -10.91
CA GLY A 52 5.94 11.11 -10.75
C GLY A 52 4.57 11.47 -10.19
N GLU A 53 3.64 10.54 -10.21
CA GLU A 53 2.33 10.75 -9.59
C GLU A 53 2.39 10.45 -8.09
N PRO A 54 1.45 10.99 -7.29
CA PRO A 54 1.39 10.64 -5.87
C PRO A 54 1.19 9.13 -5.69
N HIS A 55 1.71 8.59 -4.59
CA HIS A 55 1.54 7.19 -4.28
C HIS A 55 0.08 6.86 -3.96
N ALA A 56 -0.26 5.58 -4.05
CA ALA A 56 -1.64 5.12 -3.89
C ALA A 56 -2.25 5.54 -2.54
N GLU A 57 -1.45 5.50 -1.48
CA GLU A 57 -1.91 5.87 -0.14
C GLU A 57 -2.32 7.34 -0.09
N ILE A 58 -1.52 8.21 -0.71
CA ILE A 58 -1.82 9.64 -0.78
C ILE A 58 -3.08 9.89 -1.59
N MET A 59 -3.23 9.19 -2.71
CA MET A 59 -4.43 9.30 -3.55
C MET A 59 -5.67 8.86 -2.79
N ALA A 60 -5.57 7.77 -2.03
CA ALA A 60 -6.68 7.25 -1.24
C ALA A 60 -7.07 8.23 -0.12
N LEU A 61 -6.07 8.81 0.55
CA LEU A 61 -6.33 9.80 1.61
C LEU A 61 -7.01 11.05 1.05
N ARG A 62 -6.56 11.53 -0.11
CA ARG A 62 -7.19 12.68 -0.77
C ARG A 62 -8.64 12.39 -1.15
N ASP A 63 -8.89 11.19 -1.68
CA ASP A 63 -10.23 10.76 -2.04
C ASP A 63 -11.14 10.72 -0.80
N ALA A 64 -10.64 10.15 0.30
CA ALA A 64 -11.40 10.07 1.55
C ALA A 64 -11.67 11.45 2.13
N GLU A 65 -10.72 12.38 2.04
CA GLU A 65 -10.89 13.74 2.53
C GLU A 65 -12.03 14.48 1.82
N GLN A 66 -12.19 14.22 0.54
CA GLN A 66 -13.26 14.83 -0.24
C GLN A 66 -14.63 14.23 0.07
N LYS A 67 -14.67 12.93 0.39
CA LYS A 67 -15.93 12.22 0.56
C LYS A 67 -16.38 12.12 2.01
N SER A 68 -15.47 11.80 2.92
CA SER A 68 -15.80 11.50 4.32
C SER A 68 -14.61 11.80 5.23
N PRO A 69 -14.19 13.07 5.33
CA PRO A 69 -12.99 13.41 6.10
C PRO A 69 -13.08 12.98 7.56
N GLU A 70 -14.26 12.96 8.16
CA GLU A 70 -14.46 12.59 9.56
C GLU A 70 -14.27 11.07 9.79
N LYS A 71 -14.24 10.27 8.74
CA LYS A 71 -14.11 8.81 8.85
C LYS A 71 -12.69 8.31 8.70
N ILE A 72 -11.74 9.18 8.34
CA ILE A 72 -10.36 8.77 8.13
C ILE A 72 -9.71 8.31 9.42
N LYS A 73 -9.96 9.03 10.51
CA LYS A 73 -9.42 8.67 11.81
C LYS A 73 -9.93 7.30 12.23
N ALA A 74 -9.03 6.41 12.64
CA ALA A 74 -9.31 5.05 13.04
C ALA A 74 -9.75 4.14 11.89
N ALA A 75 -9.51 4.53 10.63
CA ALA A 75 -9.79 3.70 9.47
C ALA A 75 -8.74 2.60 9.30
N THR A 76 -9.03 1.66 8.42
CA THR A 76 -8.10 0.61 8.00
C THR A 76 -7.66 0.88 6.57
N ALA A 77 -6.36 0.78 6.30
CA ALA A 77 -5.80 0.92 4.97
C ALA A 77 -5.36 -0.45 4.44
N TYR A 78 -5.90 -0.83 3.29
CA TYR A 78 -5.46 -2.03 2.57
C TYR A 78 -4.59 -1.56 1.42
N VAL A 79 -3.33 -1.96 1.42
CA VAL A 79 -2.37 -1.53 0.40
C VAL A 79 -1.63 -2.73 -0.17
N THR A 80 -1.44 -2.74 -1.48
CA THR A 80 -0.85 -3.90 -2.16
C THR A 80 0.65 -4.01 -1.97
N LEU A 81 1.31 -2.93 -1.56
CA LEU A 81 2.74 -2.90 -1.28
C LEU A 81 2.98 -2.11 -0.01
N GLU A 82 3.94 -2.54 0.79
CA GLU A 82 4.32 -1.87 2.03
C GLU A 82 4.52 -0.36 1.80
N PRO A 83 3.92 0.52 2.64
CA PRO A 83 4.11 1.96 2.51
C PRO A 83 5.58 2.36 2.66
N CYS A 84 6.02 3.31 1.86
CA CYS A 84 7.42 3.75 1.88
C CYS A 84 7.76 4.43 3.20
N SER A 85 9.04 4.32 3.60
CA SER A 85 9.52 4.84 4.87
C SER A 85 10.68 5.82 4.71
N HIS A 86 11.14 6.06 3.47
CA HIS A 86 12.24 6.96 3.22
C HIS A 86 11.75 8.32 2.75
N PHE A 87 12.50 9.36 3.11
CA PHE A 87 12.19 10.72 2.65
C PHE A 87 12.76 10.92 1.24
N GLY A 88 11.92 11.46 0.37
CA GLY A 88 12.32 11.93 -0.93
C GLY A 88 11.91 13.38 -1.06
N ARG A 89 11.25 13.74 -2.15
CA ARG A 89 10.70 15.10 -2.32
C ARG A 89 9.53 15.37 -1.40
N THR A 90 8.84 14.32 -0.99
CA THR A 90 7.69 14.38 -0.09
C THR A 90 7.94 13.47 1.10
N PRO A 91 7.22 13.69 2.22
CA PRO A 91 7.30 12.76 3.35
C PRO A 91 6.88 11.35 2.95
N PRO A 92 7.40 10.32 3.64
CA PRO A 92 7.02 8.93 3.36
C PRO A 92 5.53 8.69 3.51
N CYS A 93 4.99 7.73 2.75
CA CYS A 93 3.57 7.35 2.84
C CYS A 93 3.23 6.81 4.23
N ALA A 94 4.16 6.12 4.89
CA ALA A 94 3.95 5.68 6.26
C ALA A 94 3.62 6.87 7.17
N ASN A 95 4.37 7.97 7.05
CA ASN A 95 4.10 9.17 7.84
C ASN A 95 2.74 9.78 7.53
N ALA A 96 2.35 9.78 6.27
CA ALA A 96 1.04 10.32 5.88
C ALA A 96 -0.11 9.53 6.53
N LEU A 97 0.01 8.21 6.58
CA LEU A 97 -0.99 7.36 7.23
C LEU A 97 -1.04 7.60 8.74
N ILE A 98 0.14 7.77 9.36
CA ILE A 98 0.22 8.07 10.78
C ILE A 98 -0.45 9.41 11.08
N ASP A 99 -0.12 10.44 10.32
CA ASP A 99 -0.66 11.80 10.52
C ASP A 99 -2.17 11.84 10.30
N ALA A 100 -2.67 11.01 9.40
CA ALA A 100 -4.11 10.95 9.13
C ALA A 100 -4.90 10.23 10.23
N GLY A 101 -4.22 9.51 11.14
CA GLY A 101 -4.87 8.82 12.24
C GLY A 101 -5.43 7.45 11.87
N VAL A 102 -4.96 6.85 10.80
CA VAL A 102 -5.34 5.49 10.41
C VAL A 102 -4.94 4.52 11.53
N ALA A 103 -5.81 3.59 11.88
CA ALA A 103 -5.58 2.70 13.02
C ALA A 103 -4.96 1.36 12.65
N ARG A 104 -5.20 0.90 11.43
CA ARG A 104 -4.72 -0.42 10.98
C ARG A 104 -4.25 -0.33 9.54
N VAL A 105 -3.13 -0.98 9.26
CA VAL A 105 -2.61 -1.10 7.89
C VAL A 105 -2.40 -2.57 7.58
N VAL A 106 -2.98 -3.03 6.47
CA VAL A 106 -2.78 -4.37 5.95
C VAL A 106 -2.08 -4.25 4.61
N ALA A 107 -0.87 -4.77 4.52
CA ALA A 107 -0.09 -4.79 3.28
C ALA A 107 -0.11 -6.17 2.67
N ALA A 108 -0.25 -6.26 1.34
CA ALA A 108 -0.21 -7.56 0.69
C ALA A 108 1.21 -8.13 0.68
N MET A 109 2.21 -7.29 0.46
CA MET A 109 3.59 -7.74 0.45
C MET A 109 4.52 -6.66 0.98
N GLN A 110 5.68 -7.08 1.48
CA GLN A 110 6.74 -6.16 1.86
C GLN A 110 7.49 -5.71 0.61
N ASP A 111 8.23 -4.60 0.75
CA ASP A 111 9.08 -4.12 -0.34
C ASP A 111 10.07 -5.24 -0.72
N PRO A 112 10.20 -5.57 -2.00
CA PRO A 112 11.12 -6.64 -2.41
C PRO A 112 12.59 -6.27 -2.27
N ASN A 113 12.92 -4.99 -2.08
CA ASN A 113 14.29 -4.56 -1.83
C ASN A 113 14.67 -4.94 -0.39
N PRO A 114 15.63 -5.86 -0.18
CA PRO A 114 15.97 -6.32 1.17
C PRO A 114 16.52 -5.23 2.08
N LYS A 115 17.01 -4.13 1.52
CA LYS A 115 17.53 -3.01 2.32
C LYS A 115 16.43 -2.20 3.00
N VAL A 116 15.23 -2.21 2.46
CA VAL A 116 14.12 -1.41 2.98
C VAL A 116 12.94 -2.25 3.43
N ALA A 117 12.94 -3.54 3.13
CA ALA A 117 11.83 -4.45 3.48
C ALA A 117 11.52 -4.38 4.97
N GLY A 118 10.26 -4.13 5.30
CA GLY A 118 9.78 -4.08 6.67
C GLY A 118 9.92 -2.74 7.35
N ASN A 119 10.68 -1.80 6.80
CA ASN A 119 10.91 -0.51 7.46
C ASN A 119 9.63 0.32 7.58
N GLY A 120 8.83 0.37 6.53
CA GLY A 120 7.56 1.08 6.55
C GLY A 120 6.60 0.51 7.57
N LEU A 121 6.50 -0.82 7.60
CA LEU A 121 5.63 -1.52 8.55
C LEU A 121 6.10 -1.29 9.99
N LYS A 122 7.42 -1.31 10.23
CA LYS A 122 7.97 -1.03 11.57
C LYS A 122 7.63 0.39 12.03
N ASN A 123 7.73 1.36 11.14
CA ASN A 123 7.41 2.75 11.47
C ASN A 123 5.95 2.90 11.87
N LEU A 124 5.06 2.23 11.16
CA LEU A 124 3.63 2.25 11.46
C LEU A 124 3.36 1.61 12.82
N ALA A 125 3.97 0.45 13.08
CA ALA A 125 3.80 -0.25 14.36
C ALA A 125 4.35 0.58 15.52
N ALA A 126 5.48 1.25 15.33
CA ALA A 126 6.07 2.09 16.35
C ALA A 126 5.17 3.29 16.71
N ALA A 127 4.34 3.71 15.77
CA ALA A 127 3.38 4.80 16.00
C ALA A 127 2.09 4.30 16.67
N GLY A 128 2.00 3.03 17.02
CA GLY A 128 0.84 2.46 17.72
C GLY A 128 -0.23 1.88 16.82
N MET A 129 0.04 1.75 15.54
CA MET A 129 -0.93 1.18 14.59
C MET A 129 -0.88 -0.35 14.61
N VAL A 130 -2.02 -0.97 14.30
CA VAL A 130 -2.07 -2.40 14.05
C VAL A 130 -1.56 -2.64 12.64
N VAL A 131 -0.54 -3.46 12.50
CA VAL A 131 0.13 -3.68 11.22
C VAL A 131 0.16 -5.16 10.90
N GLU A 132 -0.31 -5.52 9.71
CA GLU A 132 -0.33 -6.90 9.24
C GLU A 132 0.12 -6.95 7.79
N HIS A 133 0.69 -8.06 7.36
CA HIS A 133 1.12 -8.23 5.96
C HIS A 133 0.99 -9.67 5.52
N GLY A 134 1.08 -9.90 4.23
CA GLY A 134 1.00 -11.24 3.65
C GLY A 134 -0.35 -11.60 3.08
N LEU A 135 -1.34 -10.71 3.19
CA LEU A 135 -2.67 -10.96 2.64
C LEU A 135 -2.62 -10.88 1.11
N MET A 136 -2.91 -12.00 0.45
CA MET A 136 -2.89 -12.11 -1.01
C MET A 136 -1.52 -11.77 -1.60
N GLU A 137 -0.47 -12.15 -0.90
CA GLU A 137 0.90 -11.83 -1.29
C GLU A 137 1.26 -12.38 -2.66
N ALA A 138 0.84 -13.60 -2.99
CA ALA A 138 1.15 -14.20 -4.29
C ALA A 138 0.58 -13.36 -5.44
N GLN A 139 -0.65 -12.88 -5.29
CA GLN A 139 -1.29 -12.04 -6.31
C GLN A 139 -0.57 -10.69 -6.44
N ALA A 140 -0.15 -10.11 -5.34
CA ALA A 140 0.57 -8.84 -5.38
C ALA A 140 1.94 -9.00 -6.05
N ARG A 141 2.64 -10.09 -5.77
CA ARG A 141 3.93 -10.39 -6.41
C ARG A 141 3.77 -10.60 -7.91
N GLU A 142 2.75 -11.34 -8.30
CA GLU A 142 2.49 -11.62 -9.71
C GLU A 142 2.19 -10.34 -10.48
N LEU A 143 1.41 -9.44 -9.88
CA LEU A 143 1.08 -8.16 -10.49
C LEU A 143 2.33 -7.32 -10.79
N ASN A 144 3.34 -7.43 -9.92
CA ASN A 144 4.57 -6.66 -10.03
C ASN A 144 5.80 -7.54 -10.32
N ILE A 145 5.60 -8.64 -11.05
CA ILE A 145 6.65 -9.65 -11.22
C ILE A 145 7.94 -9.08 -11.81
N GLY A 146 7.84 -8.18 -12.78
CA GLY A 146 9.02 -7.55 -13.36
C GLY A 146 9.80 -6.73 -12.35
N PHE A 147 9.10 -5.98 -11.48
CA PHE A 147 9.72 -5.19 -10.43
C PHE A 147 10.35 -6.09 -9.37
N VAL A 148 9.62 -7.13 -8.93
CA VAL A 148 10.13 -8.06 -7.92
C VAL A 148 11.38 -8.77 -8.42
N THR A 149 11.36 -9.27 -9.64
CA THR A 149 12.51 -9.95 -10.26
C THR A 149 13.70 -9.02 -10.32
N ARG A 150 13.51 -7.78 -10.74
CA ARG A 150 14.58 -6.79 -10.83
C ARG A 150 15.23 -6.53 -9.48
N MET A 151 14.43 -6.42 -8.42
CA MET A 151 14.95 -6.16 -7.08
C MET A 151 15.71 -7.34 -6.50
N LYS A 152 15.32 -8.57 -6.84
CA LYS A 152 15.95 -9.78 -6.32
C LYS A 152 17.24 -10.15 -7.04
N ILE A 153 17.28 -10.01 -8.34
CA ILE A 153 18.41 -10.49 -9.15
C ILE A 153 19.07 -9.38 -9.99
N GLY A 154 18.41 -8.24 -10.13
CA GLY A 154 18.87 -7.20 -11.03
C GLY A 154 20.28 -6.71 -10.77
N ARG A 155 20.72 -6.74 -9.53
CA ARG A 155 22.07 -6.27 -9.18
C ARG A 155 23.16 -7.16 -9.71
N ALA A 156 22.85 -8.42 -9.96
CA ALA A 156 23.79 -9.34 -10.55
C ALA A 156 24.00 -9.08 -12.03
N HIS A 157 23.12 -8.30 -12.63
CA HIS A 157 23.12 -8.04 -14.06
C HIS A 157 23.54 -6.60 -14.42
N VAL A 158 23.93 -5.85 -13.44
CA VAL A 158 24.37 -4.48 -13.67
C VAL A 158 25.78 -4.44 -14.19
#